data_ac191ef248e0a75ed83b1cd5aab9ab12
#
_entry.id   ac191ef248e0a75ed83b1cd5aab9ab12
#
_cell.length_a   1.000
_cell.length_b   1.000
_cell.length_c   1.000
_cell.angle_alpha   90.00
_cell.angle_beta   90.00
_cell.angle_gamma   90.00
#
_symmetry.space_group_name_H-M   'P 1'
#
loop_
_entity.id
_entity.type
_entity.pdbx_description
1 polymer ?
#
loop_
_entity_poly.entity_id
_entity_poly.type
_entity_poly.pdbx_seq_one_letter_code
_entity_poly.pdbx_strand_id
1 'polypeptide(L)'
;MPPDPRPIPRFIADSTQEGIPHGRFAERLGETFRGICAEIEDLPDGVELPAEFDWYPERAWGGRVWVPGTARADGPEGTLELFGHVSYVQVTDSDPTDFRAHADFTDVLAEDNAGWKIDLNDEVIGRWRGENGRAGAVTLVWGRPLVQGAVAATAELDRETVDQEEISNGRFTLLALDALEAYGDDIYMQVKLWNRRAQELASESLYA
;
A
#
# COMPACT_ATOMS: atom_id res chain seq x y z
N MET A 1 17.56 34.46 -0.39
CA MET A 1 17.42 33.21 -1.15
C MET A 1 15.94 32.98 -1.31
N PRO A 2 15.37 32.86 -2.53
CA PRO A 2 13.95 32.49 -2.66
C PRO A 2 13.77 31.07 -2.07
N PRO A 3 12.63 30.77 -1.43
CA PRO A 3 12.36 29.42 -0.95
C PRO A 3 12.37 28.47 -2.16
N ASP A 4 13.01 27.32 -1.99
CA ASP A 4 12.98 26.26 -2.99
C ASP A 4 11.52 25.97 -3.40
N PRO A 5 11.25 25.88 -4.70
CA PRO A 5 9.92 25.53 -5.15
C PRO A 5 9.63 24.12 -4.64
N ARG A 6 8.70 24.00 -3.69
CA ARG A 6 8.18 22.69 -3.29
C ARG A 6 7.64 22.01 -4.54
N PRO A 7 8.01 20.77 -4.83
CA PRO A 7 7.38 20.03 -5.90
C PRO A 7 5.87 19.99 -5.61
N ILE A 8 5.08 20.58 -6.48
CA ILE A 8 3.63 20.49 -6.40
C ILE A 8 3.26 19.16 -7.01
N PRO A 9 2.57 18.26 -6.30
CA PRO A 9 2.10 17.01 -6.87
C PRO A 9 1.31 17.29 -8.13
N ARG A 10 1.70 16.70 -9.25
CA ARG A 10 0.97 16.82 -10.51
C ARG A 10 0.00 15.65 -10.60
N PHE A 11 -1.24 15.89 -10.24
CA PHE A 11 -2.30 14.91 -10.44
C PHE A 11 -2.61 14.86 -11.94
N ILE A 12 -2.34 13.72 -12.54
CA ILE A 12 -2.74 13.48 -13.93
C ILE A 12 -4.23 13.15 -13.91
N ALA A 13 -5.02 13.96 -14.58
CA ALA A 13 -6.48 13.88 -14.58
C ALA A 13 -7.06 12.65 -15.34
N ASP A 14 -6.23 11.81 -15.90
CA ASP A 14 -6.63 10.65 -16.69
C ASP A 14 -6.25 9.35 -15.97
N SER A 15 -6.84 9.14 -14.80
CA SER A 15 -6.85 7.80 -14.23
C SER A 15 -7.88 6.97 -14.97
N THR A 16 -7.45 6.20 -15.94
CA THR A 16 -8.20 5.07 -16.49
C THR A 16 -8.12 3.86 -15.57
N GLN A 17 -7.82 4.05 -14.32
CA GLN A 17 -7.83 2.98 -13.35
C GLN A 17 -9.27 2.51 -13.18
N GLU A 18 -9.59 1.43 -13.84
CA GLU A 18 -10.62 0.53 -13.37
C GLU A 18 -10.16 0.04 -12.00
N GLY A 19 -10.55 0.81 -10.98
CA GLY A 19 -10.11 0.56 -9.63
C GLY A 19 -10.62 -0.77 -9.13
N ILE A 20 -9.77 -1.47 -8.37
CA ILE A 20 -10.05 -2.70 -7.63
C ILE A 20 -10.29 -3.90 -8.57
N PRO A 21 -9.51 -4.98 -8.42
CA PRO A 21 -9.61 -6.16 -9.28
C PRO A 21 -11.03 -6.72 -9.26
N HIS A 22 -11.63 -6.84 -10.44
CA HIS A 22 -13.02 -7.24 -10.62
C HIS A 22 -13.15 -8.49 -11.48
N GLY A 23 -14.31 -9.15 -11.37
CA GLY A 23 -14.72 -10.24 -12.22
C GLY A 23 -14.00 -11.56 -11.91
N ARG A 24 -13.65 -12.31 -12.96
CA ARG A 24 -13.13 -13.68 -12.86
C ARG A 24 -11.87 -13.87 -12.00
N PHE A 25 -11.13 -12.81 -11.73
CA PHE A 25 -9.91 -12.89 -10.90
C PHE A 25 -10.15 -12.60 -9.42
N ALA A 26 -11.24 -11.93 -9.07
CA ALA A 26 -11.55 -11.58 -7.69
C ALA A 26 -11.62 -12.82 -6.77
N GLU A 27 -12.26 -13.88 -7.25
CA GLU A 27 -12.34 -15.15 -6.51
C GLU A 27 -10.95 -15.74 -6.28
N ARG A 28 -10.12 -15.82 -7.32
CA ARG A 28 -8.77 -16.38 -7.22
C ARG A 28 -7.85 -15.53 -6.34
N LEU A 29 -7.95 -14.20 -6.41
CA LEU A 29 -7.24 -13.32 -5.49
C LEU A 29 -7.65 -13.58 -4.05
N GLY A 30 -8.95 -13.66 -3.78
CA GLY A 30 -9.49 -13.96 -2.46
C GLY A 30 -9.07 -15.34 -1.94
N GLU A 31 -9.10 -16.37 -2.76
CA GLU A 31 -8.63 -17.71 -2.40
C GLU A 31 -7.13 -17.71 -2.07
N THR A 32 -6.32 -17.05 -2.91
CA THR A 32 -4.87 -16.96 -2.71
C THR A 32 -4.54 -16.21 -1.42
N PHE A 33 -5.18 -15.06 -1.17
CA PHE A 33 -4.95 -14.28 0.04
C PHE A 33 -5.43 -14.99 1.30
N ARG A 34 -6.60 -15.63 1.25
CA ARG A 34 -7.10 -16.44 2.38
C ARG A 34 -6.16 -17.60 2.70
N GLY A 35 -5.61 -18.24 1.67
CA GLY A 35 -4.63 -19.32 1.83
C GLY A 35 -3.41 -18.87 2.61
N ILE A 36 -2.82 -17.74 2.26
CA ILE A 36 -1.63 -17.23 2.98
C ILE A 36 -1.98 -16.72 4.39
N CYS A 37 -3.15 -16.11 4.59
CA CYS A 37 -3.59 -15.72 5.93
C CYS A 37 -3.71 -16.93 6.88
N ALA A 38 -4.08 -18.08 6.37
CA ALA A 38 -4.13 -19.32 7.15
C ALA A 38 -2.74 -19.87 7.52
N GLU A 39 -1.69 -19.40 6.88
CA GLU A 39 -0.29 -19.84 7.08
C GLU A 39 0.51 -18.87 7.97
N ILE A 40 -0.09 -17.80 8.47
CA ILE A 40 0.57 -16.84 9.38
C ILE A 40 0.93 -17.57 10.68
N GLU A 41 2.24 -17.68 11.00
CA GLU A 41 2.75 -18.50 12.10
C GLU A 41 2.21 -18.08 13.47
N ASP A 42 2.11 -16.78 13.71
CA ASP A 42 1.73 -16.22 15.02
C ASP A 42 0.23 -15.82 15.10
N LEU A 43 -0.58 -16.19 14.09
CA LEU A 43 -2.01 -15.89 14.12
C LEU A 43 -2.66 -16.59 15.31
N PRO A 44 -3.39 -15.89 16.19
CA PRO A 44 -4.01 -16.51 17.37
C PRO A 44 -4.96 -17.65 17.00
N ASP A 45 -4.91 -18.72 17.79
CA ASP A 45 -5.84 -19.86 17.63
C ASP A 45 -7.29 -19.41 17.71
N GLY A 46 -8.12 -19.87 16.78
CA GLY A 46 -9.55 -19.59 16.78
C GLY A 46 -9.94 -18.30 16.03
N VAL A 47 -9.02 -17.65 15.36
CA VAL A 47 -9.35 -16.54 14.43
C VAL A 47 -10.13 -17.10 13.24
N GLU A 48 -11.31 -16.53 13.00
CA GLU A 48 -12.13 -16.87 11.84
C GLU A 48 -11.72 -16.00 10.64
N LEU A 49 -11.15 -16.65 9.61
CA LEU A 49 -10.73 -15.94 8.39
C LEU A 49 -11.95 -15.42 7.62
N PRO A 50 -11.93 -14.14 7.20
CA PRO A 50 -13.06 -13.50 6.54
C PRO A 50 -13.34 -14.10 5.16
N ALA A 51 -14.59 -14.00 4.74
CA ALA A 51 -15.01 -14.42 3.40
C ALA A 51 -14.65 -13.40 2.32
N GLU A 52 -14.61 -12.13 2.70
CA GLU A 52 -14.37 -10.99 1.79
C GLU A 52 -13.16 -10.18 2.25
N PHE A 53 -12.48 -9.56 1.29
CA PHE A 53 -11.31 -8.74 1.50
C PHE A 53 -11.51 -7.36 0.89
N ASP A 54 -10.94 -6.37 1.55
CA ASP A 54 -10.87 -4.99 1.08
C ASP A 54 -9.62 -4.83 0.21
N TRP A 55 -9.82 -4.75 -1.11
CA TRP A 55 -8.73 -4.59 -2.06
C TRP A 55 -8.39 -3.12 -2.30
N TYR A 56 -7.11 -2.88 -2.57
CA TYR A 56 -6.56 -1.57 -2.91
C TYR A 56 -6.17 -1.51 -4.39
N PRO A 57 -5.97 -0.30 -4.96
CA PRO A 57 -5.55 -0.15 -6.34
C PRO A 57 -4.30 -0.97 -6.65
N GLU A 58 -4.30 -1.65 -7.79
CA GLU A 58 -3.16 -2.46 -8.19
C GLU A 58 -1.99 -1.62 -8.69
N ARG A 59 -0.77 -2.13 -8.55
CA ARG A 59 0.45 -1.53 -9.08
C ARG A 59 1.27 -2.57 -9.83
N ALA A 60 1.89 -2.14 -10.94
CA ALA A 60 2.76 -3.00 -11.73
C ALA A 60 4.23 -2.69 -11.47
N TRP A 61 5.01 -3.72 -11.11
CA TRP A 61 6.45 -3.63 -10.95
C TRP A 61 7.13 -4.99 -11.10
N GLY A 62 8.35 -4.99 -11.68
CA GLY A 62 9.16 -6.22 -11.79
C GLY A 62 8.52 -7.31 -12.66
N GLY A 63 7.66 -6.93 -13.61
CA GLY A 63 6.92 -7.89 -14.47
C GLY A 63 5.74 -8.56 -13.76
N ARG A 64 5.34 -8.07 -12.61
CA ARG A 64 4.19 -8.53 -11.81
C ARG A 64 3.22 -7.40 -11.56
N VAL A 65 1.96 -7.75 -11.36
CA VAL A 65 0.93 -6.88 -10.79
C VAL A 65 0.81 -7.22 -9.31
N TRP A 66 0.74 -6.21 -8.48
CA TRP A 66 0.67 -6.27 -7.02
C TRP A 66 -0.65 -5.67 -6.58
N VAL A 67 -1.42 -6.42 -5.82
CA VAL A 67 -2.76 -6.07 -5.35
C VAL A 67 -2.78 -6.17 -3.83
N PRO A 68 -2.67 -5.05 -3.11
CA PRO A 68 -2.78 -5.07 -1.65
C PRO A 68 -4.22 -5.35 -1.21
N GLY A 69 -4.35 -5.93 -0.03
CA GLY A 69 -5.63 -6.22 0.57
C GLY A 69 -5.57 -6.19 2.10
N THR A 70 -6.71 -5.88 2.70
CA THR A 70 -6.92 -5.99 4.15
C THR A 70 -8.24 -6.68 4.44
N ALA A 71 -8.39 -7.17 5.66
CA ALA A 71 -9.68 -7.64 6.15
C ALA A 71 -9.74 -7.64 7.67
N ARG A 72 -10.93 -7.50 8.22
CA ARG A 72 -11.17 -7.69 9.64
C ARG A 72 -11.45 -9.17 9.94
N ALA A 73 -10.87 -9.65 11.01
CA ALA A 73 -11.07 -10.98 11.52
C ALA A 73 -11.37 -10.93 13.02
N ASP A 74 -12.32 -11.74 13.46
CA ASP A 74 -12.62 -11.85 14.88
C ASP A 74 -11.76 -12.95 15.49
N GLY A 75 -11.05 -12.61 16.55
CA GLY A 75 -10.22 -13.51 17.33
C GLY A 75 -10.67 -13.60 18.78
N PRO A 76 -10.08 -14.51 19.57
CA PRO A 76 -10.46 -14.72 20.97
C PRO A 76 -10.19 -13.54 21.87
N GLU A 77 -9.23 -12.67 21.52
CA GLU A 77 -8.82 -11.50 22.28
C GLU A 77 -9.37 -10.18 21.71
N GLY A 78 -10.11 -10.23 20.60
CA GLY A 78 -10.68 -9.06 19.94
C GLY A 78 -10.60 -9.14 18.43
N THR A 79 -10.93 -8.02 17.79
CA THR A 79 -10.83 -7.88 16.34
C THR A 79 -9.38 -7.63 15.92
N LEU A 80 -8.95 -8.32 14.88
CA LEU A 80 -7.65 -8.15 14.23
C LEU A 80 -7.84 -7.56 12.83
N GLU A 81 -6.82 -6.92 12.30
CA GLU A 81 -6.71 -6.63 10.88
C GLU A 81 -5.66 -7.54 10.24
N LEU A 82 -6.10 -8.32 9.26
CA LEU A 82 -5.22 -9.04 8.34
C LEU A 82 -4.85 -8.09 7.20
N PHE A 83 -3.58 -7.99 6.86
CA PHE A 83 -3.10 -7.15 5.78
C PHE A 83 -2.02 -7.85 4.96
N GLY A 84 -1.82 -7.40 3.73
CA GLY A 84 -0.80 -7.97 2.85
C GLY A 84 -1.11 -7.73 1.38
N HIS A 85 -0.60 -8.61 0.52
CA HIS A 85 -0.82 -8.48 -0.92
C HIS A 85 -0.87 -9.83 -1.64
N VAL A 86 -1.51 -9.82 -2.81
CA VAL A 86 -1.36 -10.86 -3.82
C VAL A 86 -0.64 -10.27 -5.02
N SER A 87 0.27 -11.03 -5.60
CA SER A 87 0.92 -10.64 -6.85
C SER A 87 0.79 -11.74 -7.92
N TYR A 88 0.73 -11.34 -9.19
CA TYR A 88 0.63 -12.27 -10.31
C TYR A 88 1.36 -11.74 -11.54
N VAL A 89 1.66 -12.64 -12.48
CA VAL A 89 2.20 -12.27 -13.79
C VAL A 89 1.04 -12.12 -14.76
N GLN A 90 0.92 -10.94 -15.38
CA GLN A 90 -0.04 -10.64 -16.42
C GLN A 90 0.69 -10.53 -17.75
N VAL A 91 0.37 -11.41 -18.68
CA VAL A 91 0.79 -11.29 -20.09
C VAL A 91 -0.40 -10.78 -20.88
N THR A 92 -0.18 -9.83 -21.79
CA THR A 92 -1.23 -9.25 -22.62
C THR A 92 -2.12 -10.33 -23.22
N ASP A 93 -3.44 -10.16 -23.12
CA ASP A 93 -4.47 -11.05 -23.66
C ASP A 93 -4.48 -12.50 -23.11
N SER A 94 -3.78 -12.77 -22.01
CA SER A 94 -3.81 -14.08 -21.35
C SER A 94 -4.33 -14.00 -19.92
N ASP A 95 -4.71 -15.15 -19.36
CA ASP A 95 -5.09 -15.22 -17.97
C ASP A 95 -3.86 -15.02 -17.05
N PRO A 96 -4.02 -14.35 -15.90
CA PRO A 96 -2.96 -14.21 -14.93
C PRO A 96 -2.41 -15.54 -14.43
N THR A 97 -1.11 -15.58 -14.22
CA THR A 97 -0.38 -16.79 -13.79
C THR A 97 0.57 -16.46 -12.64
N ASP A 98 1.19 -17.48 -12.06
CA ASP A 98 2.20 -17.36 -10.98
C ASP A 98 1.73 -16.46 -9.83
N PHE A 99 0.57 -16.80 -9.25
CA PHE A 99 0.04 -16.11 -8.08
C PHE A 99 0.92 -16.38 -6.86
N ARG A 100 1.28 -15.33 -6.15
CA ARG A 100 2.01 -15.35 -4.88
C ARG A 100 1.35 -14.39 -3.93
N ALA A 101 1.40 -14.66 -2.64
CA ALA A 101 0.85 -13.78 -1.62
C ALA A 101 1.80 -13.68 -0.43
N HIS A 102 1.65 -12.60 0.29
CA HIS A 102 2.19 -12.39 1.63
C HIS A 102 1.09 -11.79 2.49
N ALA A 103 1.00 -12.17 3.74
CA ALA A 103 0.06 -11.62 4.70
C ALA A 103 0.66 -11.62 6.11
N ASP A 104 0.21 -10.66 6.89
CA ASP A 104 0.50 -10.51 8.31
C ASP A 104 -0.77 -9.99 9.01
N PHE A 105 -0.73 -9.79 10.31
CA PHE A 105 -1.85 -9.26 11.07
C PHE A 105 -1.40 -8.25 12.12
N THR A 106 -2.35 -7.44 12.59
CA THR A 106 -2.18 -6.55 13.72
C THR A 106 -3.44 -6.50 14.57
N ASP A 107 -3.27 -6.32 15.88
CA ASP A 107 -4.33 -6.00 16.83
C ASP A 107 -4.47 -4.47 17.06
N VAL A 108 -3.59 -3.68 16.45
CA VAL A 108 -3.62 -2.21 16.51
C VAL A 108 -4.48 -1.68 15.38
N LEU A 109 -5.69 -1.28 15.70
CA LEU A 109 -6.68 -0.86 14.72
C LEU A 109 -6.73 0.67 14.59
N ALA A 110 -6.95 1.16 13.37
CA ALA A 110 -7.02 2.59 13.10
C ALA A 110 -8.16 3.31 13.85
N GLU A 111 -9.30 2.64 14.05
CA GLU A 111 -10.43 3.18 14.81
C GLU A 111 -10.15 3.40 16.29
N ASP A 112 -9.22 2.66 16.87
CA ASP A 112 -8.82 2.79 18.27
C ASP A 112 -7.76 3.88 18.44
N ASN A 113 -7.22 4.41 17.36
CA ASN A 113 -6.15 5.40 17.31
C ASN A 113 -6.62 6.74 16.73
N ALA A 114 -7.39 7.51 17.51
CA ALA A 114 -7.96 8.80 17.08
C ALA A 114 -6.91 9.85 16.62
N GLY A 115 -5.65 9.64 16.94
CA GLY A 115 -4.53 10.48 16.49
C GLY A 115 -4.11 10.22 15.05
N TRP A 116 -4.36 9.03 14.51
CA TRP A 116 -3.99 8.66 13.16
C TRP A 116 -4.80 9.43 12.12
N LYS A 117 -4.15 9.78 11.03
CA LYS A 117 -4.75 10.49 9.90
C LYS A 117 -4.78 9.65 8.64
N ILE A 118 -3.96 8.63 8.60
CA ILE A 118 -3.86 7.65 7.54
C ILE A 118 -3.82 6.27 8.21
N ASP A 119 -4.62 5.36 7.72
CA ASP A 119 -4.48 3.94 8.01
C ASP A 119 -3.54 3.38 6.95
N LEU A 120 -2.37 2.90 7.36
CA LEU A 120 -1.22 2.73 6.48
C LEU A 120 -0.56 1.37 6.71
N ASN A 121 -0.29 0.68 5.61
CA ASN A 121 0.46 -0.57 5.59
C ASN A 121 1.58 -0.49 4.55
N ASP A 122 2.66 -1.23 4.73
CA ASP A 122 3.75 -1.33 3.78
C ASP A 122 4.40 -2.71 3.75
N GLU A 123 5.07 -3.01 2.63
CA GLU A 123 5.82 -4.26 2.44
C GLU A 123 6.94 -4.05 1.43
N VAL A 124 8.13 -4.59 1.73
CA VAL A 124 9.26 -4.60 0.79
C VAL A 124 9.07 -5.73 -0.21
N ILE A 125 8.63 -5.39 -1.41
CA ILE A 125 8.31 -6.35 -2.48
C ILE A 125 9.49 -6.70 -3.38
N GLY A 126 10.61 -6.00 -3.24
CA GLY A 126 11.78 -6.30 -4.04
C GLY A 126 12.93 -5.33 -3.84
N ARG A 127 13.97 -5.56 -4.66
CA ARG A 127 15.15 -4.70 -4.71
C ARG A 127 15.51 -4.40 -6.15
N TRP A 128 15.99 -3.22 -6.41
CA TRP A 128 16.52 -2.85 -7.71
C TRP A 128 17.98 -2.40 -7.60
N ARG A 129 18.71 -2.47 -8.70
CA ARG A 129 20.07 -1.94 -8.79
C ARG A 129 20.09 -0.82 -9.79
N GLY A 130 20.45 0.35 -9.31
CA GLY A 130 20.67 1.52 -10.14
C GLY A 130 22.06 1.54 -10.77
N GLU A 131 22.34 2.61 -11.51
CA GLU A 131 23.66 2.88 -12.04
C GLU A 131 24.67 3.09 -10.90
N ASN A 132 25.94 2.77 -11.16
CA ASN A 132 27.04 2.89 -10.18
C ASN A 132 26.96 1.94 -8.97
N GLY A 133 26.22 0.82 -9.10
CA GLY A 133 26.17 -0.21 -8.06
C GLY A 133 25.33 0.17 -6.83
N ARG A 134 24.60 1.27 -6.86
CA ARG A 134 23.59 1.56 -5.84
C ARG A 134 22.46 0.56 -5.96
N ALA A 135 22.02 0.05 -4.84
CA ALA A 135 20.85 -0.82 -4.77
C ALA A 135 19.80 -0.13 -3.91
N GLY A 136 18.53 -0.27 -4.26
CA GLY A 136 17.40 0.27 -3.53
C GLY A 136 16.38 -0.81 -3.24
N ALA A 137 15.58 -0.61 -2.21
CA ALA A 137 14.39 -1.38 -1.99
C ALA A 137 13.24 -0.83 -2.83
N VAL A 138 12.27 -1.68 -3.09
CA VAL A 138 10.97 -1.30 -3.63
C VAL A 138 9.93 -1.65 -2.59
N THR A 139 9.32 -0.63 -2.02
CA THR A 139 8.31 -0.75 -1.00
C THR A 139 6.93 -0.48 -1.58
N LEU A 140 6.05 -1.45 -1.45
CA LEU A 140 4.62 -1.30 -1.73
C LEU A 140 3.99 -0.68 -0.49
N VAL A 141 3.29 0.42 -0.67
CA VAL A 141 2.63 1.14 0.42
C VAL A 141 1.17 1.30 0.05
N TRP A 142 0.27 0.98 0.96
CA TRP A 142 -1.16 1.15 0.70
C TRP A 142 -1.87 1.62 1.96
N GLY A 143 -2.99 2.28 1.75
CA GLY A 143 -3.73 2.80 2.89
C GLY A 143 -5.01 3.51 2.52
N ARG A 144 -5.69 3.97 3.55
CA ARG A 144 -6.90 4.78 3.42
C ARG A 144 -6.80 6.07 4.24
N PRO A 145 -7.28 7.19 3.70
CA PRO A 145 -7.40 8.43 4.47
C PRO A 145 -8.39 8.28 5.62
N LEU A 146 -8.00 8.72 6.79
CA LEU A 146 -8.90 8.91 7.95
C LEU A 146 -9.35 10.37 8.05
N VAL A 147 -8.86 11.25 7.17
CA VAL A 147 -9.24 12.65 7.04
C VAL A 147 -10.10 12.87 5.80
N GLN A 148 -11.05 13.80 5.90
CA GLN A 148 -11.94 14.12 4.78
C GLN A 148 -11.27 15.03 3.76
N GLY A 149 -11.66 14.87 2.48
CA GLY A 149 -11.24 15.74 1.39
C GLY A 149 -9.91 15.40 0.75
N ALA A 150 -9.28 14.31 1.17
CA ALA A 150 -8.11 13.78 0.50
C ALA A 150 -8.48 13.22 -0.89
N VAL A 151 -7.72 13.58 -1.92
CA VAL A 151 -7.92 13.14 -3.30
C VAL A 151 -6.68 12.49 -3.91
N ALA A 152 -5.53 12.67 -3.27
CA ALA A 152 -4.28 12.03 -3.70
C ALA A 152 -3.38 11.74 -2.52
N ALA A 153 -2.50 10.76 -2.71
CA ALA A 153 -1.44 10.39 -1.80
C ALA A 153 -0.08 10.50 -2.50
N THR A 154 0.96 10.87 -1.75
CA THR A 154 2.35 10.83 -2.20
C THR A 154 3.22 10.08 -1.23
N ALA A 155 4.19 9.33 -1.74
CA ALA A 155 5.33 8.86 -0.97
C ALA A 155 6.48 9.85 -1.15
N GLU A 156 7.05 10.30 -0.04
CA GLU A 156 8.15 11.26 -0.03
C GLU A 156 9.34 10.70 0.73
N LEU A 157 10.52 10.81 0.14
CA LEU A 157 11.79 10.46 0.75
C LEU A 157 12.69 11.70 0.73
N ASP A 158 13.17 12.12 1.90
CA ASP A 158 13.99 13.35 2.06
C ASP A 158 13.39 14.57 1.34
N ARG A 159 12.07 14.75 1.42
CA ARG A 159 11.27 15.81 0.79
C ARG A 159 11.18 15.72 -0.75
N GLU A 160 11.65 14.65 -1.35
CA GLU A 160 11.42 14.36 -2.76
C GLU A 160 10.24 13.39 -2.90
N THR A 161 9.29 13.72 -3.77
CA THR A 161 8.19 12.83 -4.10
C THR A 161 8.72 11.70 -4.97
N VAL A 162 8.70 10.48 -4.46
CA VAL A 162 9.17 9.27 -5.16
C VAL A 162 8.04 8.55 -5.89
N ASP A 163 6.80 8.70 -5.41
CA ASP A 163 5.60 8.22 -6.11
C ASP A 163 4.38 9.05 -5.72
N GLN A 164 3.36 9.06 -6.58
CA GLN A 164 2.09 9.74 -6.33
C GLN A 164 0.93 9.02 -7.01
N GLU A 165 -0.22 8.97 -6.34
CA GLU A 165 -1.44 8.34 -6.86
C GLU A 165 -2.71 9.07 -6.44
N GLU A 166 -3.74 8.96 -7.27
CA GLU A 166 -5.08 9.40 -6.93
C GLU A 166 -5.72 8.44 -5.90
N ILE A 167 -6.49 8.98 -4.97
CA ILE A 167 -7.29 8.17 -4.05
C ILE A 167 -8.54 7.69 -4.77
N SER A 168 -8.60 6.38 -5.00
CA SER A 168 -9.72 5.70 -5.65
C SER A 168 -10.55 4.94 -4.62
N ASN A 169 -11.86 5.19 -4.57
CA ASN A 169 -12.77 4.57 -3.61
C ASN A 169 -12.30 4.66 -2.15
N GLY A 170 -11.67 5.78 -1.78
CA GLY A 170 -11.14 6.00 -0.43
C GLY A 170 -9.86 5.24 -0.12
N ARG A 171 -9.15 4.72 -1.11
CA ARG A 171 -7.94 3.91 -0.98
C ARG A 171 -6.87 4.36 -1.96
N PHE A 172 -5.61 4.10 -1.62
CA PHE A 172 -4.46 4.36 -2.50
C PHE A 172 -3.42 3.25 -2.36
N THR A 173 -2.56 3.14 -3.37
CA THR A 173 -1.39 2.27 -3.37
C THR A 173 -0.23 2.97 -4.04
N LEU A 174 0.91 3.03 -3.38
CA LEU A 174 2.13 3.67 -3.85
C LEU A 174 3.25 2.63 -4.01
N LEU A 175 4.18 2.90 -4.92
CA LEU A 175 5.43 2.16 -5.08
C LEU A 175 6.61 3.08 -4.80
N ALA A 176 7.17 2.99 -3.60
CA ALA A 176 8.33 3.79 -3.23
C ALA A 176 9.62 3.07 -3.60
N LEU A 177 10.43 3.73 -4.44
CA LEU A 177 11.76 3.29 -4.78
C LEU A 177 12.77 3.95 -3.83
N ASP A 178 13.78 3.21 -3.41
CA ASP A 178 14.83 3.66 -2.47
C ASP A 178 14.40 3.88 -1.01
N ALA A 179 13.18 3.51 -0.64
CA ALA A 179 12.64 3.78 0.68
C ALA A 179 13.43 3.18 1.86
N LEU A 180 14.25 2.16 1.64
CA LEU A 180 14.98 1.46 2.71
C LEU A 180 16.51 1.61 2.68
N GLU A 181 17.13 2.18 1.67
CA GLU A 181 18.59 2.36 1.67
C GLU A 181 19.07 3.63 2.35
N ALA A 182 18.19 4.45 2.78
CA ALA A 182 18.53 5.55 3.66
C ALA A 182 18.87 5.05 5.08
N TYR A 183 19.92 4.27 5.19
CA TYR A 183 20.55 3.96 6.48
C TYR A 183 21.34 5.16 7.03
N GLY A 184 20.73 6.32 7.01
CA GLY A 184 21.12 7.43 7.84
C GLY A 184 20.00 7.62 8.82
N ASP A 185 20.32 7.83 10.09
CA ASP A 185 19.37 7.96 11.19
C ASP A 185 18.26 9.03 10.99
N ASP A 186 18.18 9.67 9.84
CA ASP A 186 17.37 10.86 9.59
C ASP A 186 16.53 10.84 8.29
N ILE A 187 16.49 9.75 7.52
CA ILE A 187 15.69 9.70 6.28
C ILE A 187 14.55 8.72 6.44
N TYR A 188 13.36 9.26 6.58
CA TYR A 188 12.13 8.50 6.73
C TYR A 188 11.26 8.66 5.49
N MET A 189 10.64 7.57 5.05
CA MET A 189 9.58 7.67 4.08
C MET A 189 8.33 8.23 4.76
N GLN A 190 7.79 9.27 4.18
CA GLN A 190 6.54 9.88 4.61
C GLN A 190 5.47 9.65 3.55
N VAL A 191 4.27 9.34 4.00
CA VAL A 191 3.09 9.36 3.14
C VAL A 191 2.30 10.61 3.46
N LYS A 192 1.97 11.39 2.41
CA LYS A 192 1.18 12.61 2.56
C LYS A 192 -0.12 12.53 1.78
N LEU A 193 -1.15 13.11 2.36
CA LEU A 193 -2.46 13.25 1.73
C LEU A 193 -2.71 14.69 1.28
N TRP A 194 -3.30 14.83 0.12
CA TRP A 194 -3.52 16.11 -0.53
C TRP A 194 -4.98 16.31 -0.91
N ASN A 195 -5.47 17.55 -0.78
CA ASN A 195 -6.78 17.93 -1.29
C ASN A 195 -6.70 18.45 -2.74
N ARG A 196 -7.86 18.73 -3.36
CA ARG A 196 -7.95 19.27 -4.73
C ARG A 196 -7.24 20.61 -4.95
N ARG A 197 -6.86 21.31 -3.90
CA ARG A 197 -6.11 22.58 -3.96
C ARG A 197 -4.61 22.38 -3.76
N ALA A 198 -4.13 21.13 -3.79
CA ALA A 198 -2.76 20.75 -3.47
C ALA A 198 -2.30 21.24 -2.08
N GLN A 199 -3.20 21.24 -1.11
CA GLN A 199 -2.88 21.50 0.28
C GLN A 199 -2.72 20.17 1.00
N GLU A 200 -1.66 20.04 1.77
CA GLU A 200 -1.41 18.88 2.63
C GLU A 200 -2.47 18.81 3.73
N LEU A 201 -3.10 17.65 3.87
CA LEU A 201 -4.11 17.37 4.89
C LEU A 201 -3.54 16.54 6.05
N ALA A 202 -2.60 15.67 5.73
CA ALA A 202 -1.99 14.77 6.69
C ALA A 202 -0.60 14.33 6.20
N SER A 203 0.25 13.92 7.13
CA SER A 203 1.53 13.27 6.88
C SER A 203 1.77 12.24 7.96
N GLU A 204 2.12 11.03 7.56
CA GLU A 204 2.51 9.93 8.46
C GLU A 204 3.85 9.36 8.02
N SER A 205 4.68 8.95 8.99
CA SER A 205 5.94 8.28 8.73
C SER A 205 5.75 6.77 8.82
N LEU A 206 6.33 6.00 7.90
CA LEU A 206 6.31 4.54 7.96
C LEU A 206 7.21 3.99 9.08
N TYR A 207 8.18 4.77 9.52
CA TYR A 207 9.19 4.36 10.51
C TYR A 207 9.26 5.42 11.61
N ALA A 208 8.34 5.37 12.53
CA ALA A 208 8.33 6.27 13.70
C ALA A 208 8.63 5.48 14.98
#